data_5ce42268a90c91561fc1a8b483c75a24
#
_entry.id   5ce42268a90c91561fc1a8b483c75a24
#
_cell.length_a   1.000
_cell.length_b   1.000
_cell.length_c   1.000
_cell.angle_alpha   90.00
_cell.angle_beta   90.00
_cell.angle_gamma   90.00
#
_symmetry.space_group_name_H-M   'P 1'
#
loop_
_entity.id
_entity.type
_entity.pdbx_description
1 polymer ?
#
loop_
_entity_poly.entity_id
_entity_poly.type
_entity_poly.pdbx_seq_one_letter_code
_entity_poly.pdbx_strand_id
1 'polypeptide(L)'
;MNSKFSTFLSKTDHTLLAIVCISFTSLLLRIINLGSRVAHWDEGRVGYDILRYVDTGIWHYRPIVHGPFLPQINHYIFEFAGANDFTARISVAIIGGLLPLAVWLYRDHLNNRELIALSLFLALDPLLLYYSRFMRNDVIVAAFAFIFVGYCLRFLSTHKSQYLYYASAFLALAFTAKENALLYVLILFACIFLLFDHKLFIIRDKKPGWTVTITQTISQLSESIWHWRKHL
;
A
#
# COMPACT_ATOMS: atom_id res chain seq x y z
N MET A 1 -35.59 4.24 -21.49
CA MET A 1 -34.71 4.58 -20.34
C MET A 1 -33.77 3.43 -19.93
N ASN A 2 -33.86 2.24 -20.56
CA ASN A 2 -33.10 1.03 -20.14
C ASN A 2 -31.83 0.69 -20.93
N SER A 3 -31.55 1.34 -22.06
CA SER A 3 -30.35 1.02 -22.86
C SER A 3 -29.03 1.69 -22.35
N LYS A 4 -29.15 2.81 -21.65
CA LYS A 4 -27.99 3.50 -21.08
C LYS A 4 -27.47 2.89 -19.78
N PHE A 5 -28.29 2.11 -19.07
CA PHE A 5 -27.88 1.45 -17.85
C PHE A 5 -27.15 0.12 -18.11
N SER A 6 -27.45 -0.56 -19.20
CA SER A 6 -26.74 -1.81 -19.57
C SER A 6 -25.36 -1.58 -20.16
N THR A 7 -25.11 -0.41 -20.76
CA THR A 7 -23.79 0.00 -21.27
C THR A 7 -22.85 0.51 -20.15
N PHE A 8 -23.36 0.77 -18.95
CA PHE A 8 -22.57 1.26 -17.82
C PHE A 8 -21.75 0.16 -17.13
N LEU A 9 -22.14 -1.10 -17.27
CA LEU A 9 -21.36 -2.25 -16.78
C LEU A 9 -20.45 -2.79 -17.89
N SER A 10 -19.36 -2.06 -18.16
CA SER A 10 -18.29 -2.54 -19.01
C SER A 10 -17.57 -3.74 -18.33
N LYS A 11 -16.81 -4.52 -19.10
CA LYS A 11 -16.01 -5.64 -18.58
C LYS A 11 -15.06 -5.20 -17.46
N THR A 12 -14.68 -3.94 -17.46
CA THR A 12 -13.85 -3.29 -16.42
C THR A 12 -14.65 -3.11 -15.14
N ASP A 13 -15.95 -2.80 -15.23
CA ASP A 13 -16.82 -2.61 -14.07
C ASP A 13 -17.06 -3.94 -13.33
N HIS A 14 -17.19 -5.05 -14.06
CA HIS A 14 -17.30 -6.38 -13.47
C HIS A 14 -16.04 -6.78 -12.69
N THR A 15 -14.85 -6.43 -13.19
CA THR A 15 -13.58 -6.69 -12.48
C THR A 15 -13.49 -5.85 -11.22
N LEU A 16 -13.84 -4.56 -11.29
CA LEU A 16 -13.87 -3.70 -10.09
C LEU A 16 -14.88 -4.21 -9.06
N LEU A 17 -16.07 -4.61 -9.50
CA LEU A 17 -17.08 -5.18 -8.61
C LEU A 17 -16.57 -6.46 -7.91
N ALA A 18 -15.90 -7.35 -8.66
CA ALA A 18 -15.28 -8.54 -8.09
C ALA A 18 -14.23 -8.18 -7.03
N ILE A 19 -13.34 -7.21 -7.30
CA ILE A 19 -12.33 -6.73 -6.33
C ILE A 19 -13.01 -6.15 -5.09
N VAL A 20 -14.07 -5.38 -5.23
CA VAL A 20 -14.84 -4.83 -4.10
C VAL A 20 -15.46 -5.95 -3.27
N CYS A 21 -16.08 -6.96 -3.89
CA CYS A 21 -16.64 -8.13 -3.19
C CYS A 21 -15.55 -8.93 -2.46
N ILE A 22 -14.39 -9.15 -3.10
CA ILE A 22 -13.23 -9.82 -2.48
C ILE A 22 -12.76 -9.02 -1.27
N SER A 23 -12.65 -7.69 -1.38
CA SER A 23 -12.19 -6.83 -0.29
C SER A 23 -13.18 -6.80 0.87
N PHE A 24 -14.46 -6.78 0.58
CA PHE A 24 -15.50 -6.87 1.62
C PHE A 24 -15.42 -8.22 2.36
N THR A 25 -15.30 -9.32 1.63
CA THR A 25 -15.10 -10.65 2.22
C THR A 25 -13.80 -10.71 3.04
N SER A 26 -12.72 -10.14 2.51
CA SER A 26 -11.42 -10.02 3.19
C SER A 26 -11.55 -9.28 4.52
N LEU A 27 -12.31 -8.19 4.54
CA LEU A 27 -12.57 -7.40 5.74
C LEU A 27 -13.38 -8.21 6.76
N LEU A 28 -14.45 -8.90 6.34
CA LEU A 28 -15.25 -9.76 7.21
C LEU A 28 -14.40 -10.85 7.86
N LEU A 29 -13.57 -11.55 7.10
CA LEU A 29 -12.66 -12.59 7.62
C LEU A 29 -11.70 -12.07 8.68
N ARG A 30 -11.33 -10.79 8.63
CA ARG A 30 -10.44 -10.17 9.61
C ARG A 30 -11.16 -9.65 10.85
N ILE A 31 -12.43 -9.29 10.73
CA ILE A 31 -13.23 -8.75 11.84
C ILE A 31 -13.89 -9.87 12.66
N ILE A 32 -14.31 -10.98 12.04
CA ILE A 32 -14.96 -12.08 12.73
C ILE A 32 -14.04 -12.63 13.82
N ASN A 33 -14.55 -12.68 15.06
CA ASN A 33 -13.82 -13.13 16.26
C ASN A 33 -12.46 -12.41 16.47
N LEU A 34 -12.35 -11.12 16.12
CA LEU A 34 -11.10 -10.35 16.22
C LEU A 34 -10.60 -10.23 17.67
N GLY A 35 -11.51 -10.09 18.64
CA GLY A 35 -11.22 -9.98 20.07
C GLY A 35 -11.10 -11.30 20.82
N SER A 36 -11.26 -12.48 20.16
CA SER A 36 -11.31 -13.77 20.86
C SER A 36 -9.95 -14.31 21.32
N ARG A 37 -8.86 -13.83 20.71
CA ARG A 37 -7.51 -14.27 21.04
C ARG A 37 -6.91 -13.41 22.15
N VAL A 38 -6.27 -14.05 23.11
CA VAL A 38 -5.48 -13.36 24.16
C VAL A 38 -4.40 -12.49 23.52
N ALA A 39 -4.19 -11.29 24.09
CA ALA A 39 -3.18 -10.37 23.62
C ALA A 39 -1.78 -10.98 23.70
N HIS A 40 -1.01 -10.87 22.64
CA HIS A 40 0.39 -11.25 22.61
C HIS A 40 1.24 -10.23 23.37
N TRP A 41 2.41 -10.63 23.83
CA TRP A 41 3.34 -9.73 24.53
C TRP A 41 3.59 -8.42 23.79
N ASP A 42 3.83 -8.48 22.49
CA ASP A 42 4.05 -7.28 21.66
C ASP A 42 2.82 -6.38 21.60
N GLU A 43 1.59 -6.95 21.53
CA GLU A 43 0.34 -6.19 21.54
C GLU A 43 0.13 -5.52 22.92
N GLY A 44 0.39 -6.25 24.00
CA GLY A 44 0.29 -5.71 25.36
C GLY A 44 1.23 -4.54 25.59
N ARG A 45 2.43 -4.61 25.04
CA ARG A 45 3.42 -3.54 25.13
C ARG A 45 3.02 -2.28 24.38
N VAL A 46 2.58 -2.41 23.11
CA VAL A 46 2.06 -1.29 22.32
C VAL A 46 0.79 -0.74 22.96
N GLY A 47 -0.12 -1.62 23.41
CA GLY A 47 -1.36 -1.24 24.08
C GLY A 47 -1.12 -0.46 25.38
N TYR A 48 -0.13 -0.84 26.18
CA TYR A 48 0.24 -0.10 27.40
C TYR A 48 0.66 1.35 27.09
N ASP A 49 1.50 1.55 26.07
CA ASP A 49 1.94 2.89 25.69
C ASP A 49 0.78 3.74 25.12
N ILE A 50 -0.17 3.11 24.43
CA ILE A 50 -1.38 3.79 23.94
C ILE A 50 -2.33 4.14 25.10
N LEU A 51 -2.57 3.23 26.05
CA LEU A 51 -3.38 3.51 27.24
C LEU A 51 -2.80 4.66 28.06
N ARG A 52 -1.48 4.64 28.27
CA ARG A 52 -0.80 5.75 28.94
C ARG A 52 -0.98 7.08 28.19
N TYR A 53 -1.00 7.03 26.85
CA TYR A 53 -1.27 8.22 26.04
C TYR A 53 -2.72 8.71 26.21
N VAL A 54 -3.70 7.82 26.27
CA VAL A 54 -5.11 8.15 26.57
C VAL A 54 -5.22 8.80 27.95
N ASP A 55 -4.58 8.23 28.97
CA ASP A 55 -4.67 8.71 30.35
C ASP A 55 -3.99 10.06 30.58
N THR A 56 -2.85 10.29 29.93
CA THR A 56 -2.01 11.48 30.18
C THR A 56 -2.16 12.57 29.14
N GLY A 57 -2.73 12.28 27.96
CA GLY A 57 -2.76 13.18 26.80
C GLY A 57 -1.38 13.44 26.18
N ILE A 58 -0.31 12.78 26.67
CA ILE A 58 1.07 13.02 26.25
C ILE A 58 1.62 11.77 25.56
N TRP A 59 1.92 11.88 24.28
CA TRP A 59 2.61 10.83 23.52
C TRP A 59 4.10 10.86 23.80
N HIS A 60 4.64 9.72 24.29
CA HIS A 60 6.07 9.51 24.44
C HIS A 60 6.59 8.56 23.37
N TYR A 61 7.37 9.08 22.41
CA TYR A 61 7.99 8.24 21.40
C TYR A 61 8.99 7.25 22.03
N ARG A 62 8.81 5.98 21.68
CA ARG A 62 9.75 4.90 22.03
C ARG A 62 10.13 4.16 20.76
N PRO A 63 11.41 4.06 20.38
CA PRO A 63 11.85 3.38 19.15
C PRO A 63 11.32 1.96 19.00
N ILE A 64 11.13 1.26 20.11
CA ILE A 64 10.68 -0.13 20.16
C ILE A 64 9.19 -0.31 19.79
N VAL A 65 8.40 0.77 19.83
CA VAL A 65 6.97 0.80 19.42
C VAL A 65 6.84 1.19 17.96
N HIS A 66 7.96 1.50 17.31
CA HIS A 66 8.02 1.98 15.92
C HIS A 66 7.39 3.36 15.73
N GLY A 67 6.82 3.63 14.53
CA GLY A 67 6.30 4.93 14.19
C GLY A 67 4.98 5.31 14.88
N PRO A 68 4.60 6.58 14.83
CA PRO A 68 3.44 7.12 15.55
C PRO A 68 2.09 6.75 14.94
N PHE A 69 2.02 6.21 13.71
CA PHE A 69 0.77 6.00 12.99
C PHE A 69 -0.23 5.13 13.77
N LEU A 70 0.18 3.92 14.17
CA LEU A 70 -0.69 2.99 14.89
C LEU A 70 -1.09 3.52 16.27
N PRO A 71 -0.16 4.02 17.11
CA PRO A 71 -0.53 4.62 18.38
C PRO A 71 -1.51 5.79 18.27
N GLN A 72 -1.34 6.67 17.30
CA GLN A 72 -2.25 7.80 17.12
C GLN A 72 -3.66 7.37 16.75
N ILE A 73 -3.82 6.43 15.82
CA ILE A 73 -5.14 5.93 15.43
C ILE A 73 -5.80 5.18 16.58
N ASN A 74 -5.05 4.28 17.25
CA ASN A 74 -5.61 3.49 18.33
C ASN A 74 -5.88 4.32 19.59
N HIS A 75 -5.17 5.43 19.82
CA HIS A 75 -5.52 6.42 20.86
C HIS A 75 -6.97 6.89 20.69
N TYR A 76 -7.34 7.39 19.51
CA TYR A 76 -8.71 7.83 19.25
C TYR A 76 -9.72 6.68 19.35
N ILE A 77 -9.37 5.49 18.85
CA ILE A 77 -10.27 4.33 18.96
C ILE A 77 -10.51 3.97 20.42
N PHE A 78 -9.49 3.99 21.26
CA PHE A 78 -9.62 3.69 22.71
C PHE A 78 -10.41 4.78 23.44
N GLU A 79 -10.22 6.03 23.06
CA GLU A 79 -10.96 7.15 23.65
C GLU A 79 -12.46 7.07 23.32
N PHE A 80 -12.85 6.73 22.08
CA PHE A 80 -14.24 6.68 21.65
C PHE A 80 -14.96 5.37 21.95
N ALA A 81 -14.27 4.23 21.83
CA ALA A 81 -14.87 2.89 21.89
C ALA A 81 -14.39 2.05 23.08
N GLY A 82 -13.54 2.61 23.92
CA GLY A 82 -12.91 1.89 25.04
C GLY A 82 -11.80 0.95 24.59
N ALA A 83 -10.88 0.63 25.51
CA ALA A 83 -9.75 -0.26 25.26
C ALA A 83 -10.13 -1.72 25.53
N ASN A 84 -10.08 -2.55 24.51
CA ASN A 84 -10.26 -4.01 24.60
C ASN A 84 -9.56 -4.71 23.42
N ASP A 85 -9.51 -6.05 23.43
CA ASP A 85 -8.82 -6.84 22.41
C ASP A 85 -9.36 -6.63 20.97
N PHE A 86 -10.61 -6.30 20.82
CA PHE A 86 -11.22 -5.97 19.53
C PHE A 86 -10.78 -4.58 19.06
N THR A 87 -10.95 -3.56 19.90
CA THR A 87 -10.63 -2.17 19.55
C THR A 87 -9.13 -1.96 19.33
N ALA A 88 -8.28 -2.73 20.00
CA ALA A 88 -6.85 -2.73 19.81
C ALA A 88 -6.43 -3.14 18.39
N ARG A 89 -7.17 -4.06 17.76
CA ARG A 89 -6.82 -4.68 16.47
C ARG A 89 -7.60 -4.14 15.28
N ILE A 90 -8.71 -3.44 15.50
CA ILE A 90 -9.65 -3.07 14.43
C ILE A 90 -9.00 -2.17 13.37
N SER A 91 -8.11 -1.26 13.74
CA SER A 91 -7.39 -0.39 12.80
C SER A 91 -6.56 -1.19 11.79
N VAL A 92 -5.81 -2.18 12.28
CA VAL A 92 -4.97 -3.06 11.43
C VAL A 92 -5.85 -3.99 10.59
N ALA A 93 -6.95 -4.50 11.17
CA ALA A 93 -7.90 -5.36 10.47
C ALA A 93 -8.59 -4.63 9.30
N ILE A 94 -8.96 -3.36 9.48
CA ILE A 94 -9.54 -2.54 8.42
C ILE A 94 -8.51 -2.31 7.30
N ILE A 95 -7.29 -1.88 7.63
CA ILE A 95 -6.24 -1.61 6.62
C ILE A 95 -5.91 -2.88 5.84
N GLY A 96 -5.67 -4.00 6.53
CA GLY A 96 -5.37 -5.27 5.87
C GLY A 96 -6.56 -5.86 5.11
N GLY A 97 -7.79 -5.64 5.61
CA GLY A 97 -9.03 -6.10 4.96
C GLY A 97 -9.34 -5.36 3.67
N LEU A 98 -9.03 -4.07 3.63
CA LEU A 98 -9.24 -3.22 2.45
C LEU A 98 -8.05 -3.22 1.48
N LEU A 99 -6.92 -3.84 1.83
CA LEU A 99 -5.74 -3.92 0.97
C LEU A 99 -6.03 -4.47 -0.44
N PRO A 100 -6.89 -5.48 -0.64
CA PRO A 100 -7.23 -5.96 -1.97
C PRO A 100 -7.82 -4.88 -2.90
N LEU A 101 -8.48 -3.82 -2.39
CA LEU A 101 -8.94 -2.70 -3.21
C LEU A 101 -7.80 -1.95 -3.90
N ALA A 102 -6.63 -1.88 -3.25
CA ALA A 102 -5.47 -1.19 -3.79
C ALA A 102 -4.92 -1.86 -5.07
N VAL A 103 -5.30 -3.11 -5.33
CA VAL A 103 -4.95 -3.81 -6.59
C VAL A 103 -5.47 -3.06 -7.81
N TRP A 104 -6.56 -2.30 -7.69
CA TRP A 104 -7.08 -1.47 -8.78
C TRP A 104 -6.12 -0.39 -9.28
N LEU A 105 -5.12 -0.03 -8.49
CA LEU A 105 -4.05 0.88 -8.91
C LEU A 105 -3.17 0.27 -10.03
N TYR A 106 -3.12 -1.05 -10.13
CA TYR A 106 -2.28 -1.80 -11.06
C TYR A 106 -2.97 -2.13 -12.40
N ARG A 107 -4.21 -1.66 -12.61
CA ARG A 107 -5.05 -2.01 -13.77
C ARG A 107 -4.49 -1.63 -15.14
N ASP A 108 -3.50 -0.74 -15.22
CA ASP A 108 -2.85 -0.38 -16.49
C ASP A 108 -1.72 -1.35 -16.86
N HIS A 109 -1.31 -2.20 -15.91
CA HIS A 109 -0.19 -3.13 -16.04
C HIS A 109 -0.61 -4.60 -15.97
N LEU A 110 -1.74 -4.88 -15.34
CA LEU A 110 -2.29 -6.22 -15.14
C LEU A 110 -3.61 -6.38 -15.89
N ASN A 111 -3.83 -7.58 -16.44
CA ASN A 111 -5.12 -7.90 -17.03
C ASN A 111 -6.18 -8.25 -15.95
N ASN A 112 -7.45 -8.32 -16.33
CA ASN A 112 -8.56 -8.53 -15.40
C ASN A 112 -8.41 -9.81 -14.55
N ARG A 113 -7.88 -10.90 -15.12
CA ARG A 113 -7.65 -12.16 -14.40
C ARG A 113 -6.54 -12.02 -13.36
N GLU A 114 -5.46 -11.35 -13.72
CA GLU A 114 -4.33 -11.08 -12.83
C GLU A 114 -4.74 -10.16 -11.68
N LEU A 115 -5.56 -9.13 -11.93
CA LEU A 115 -6.12 -8.27 -10.89
C LEU A 115 -6.97 -9.05 -9.89
N ILE A 116 -7.85 -9.92 -10.37
CA ILE A 116 -8.68 -10.77 -9.50
C ILE A 116 -7.80 -11.76 -8.72
N ALA A 117 -6.84 -12.41 -9.38
CA ALA A 117 -5.92 -13.35 -8.73
C ALA A 117 -5.08 -12.67 -7.63
N LEU A 118 -4.54 -11.48 -7.90
CA LEU A 118 -3.77 -10.70 -6.93
C LEU A 118 -4.65 -10.25 -5.76
N SER A 119 -5.91 -9.83 -6.02
CA SER A 119 -6.85 -9.47 -4.97
C SER A 119 -7.19 -10.66 -4.06
N LEU A 120 -7.42 -11.84 -4.64
CA LEU A 120 -7.65 -13.08 -3.89
C LEU A 120 -6.41 -13.47 -3.08
N PHE A 121 -5.21 -13.34 -3.65
CA PHE A 121 -3.96 -13.60 -2.95
C PHE A 121 -3.85 -12.68 -1.72
N LEU A 122 -4.01 -11.37 -1.86
CA LEU A 122 -3.95 -10.44 -0.73
C LEU A 122 -5.06 -10.65 0.32
N ALA A 123 -6.22 -11.14 -0.11
CA ALA A 123 -7.32 -11.45 0.80
C ALA A 123 -7.08 -12.70 1.64
N LEU A 124 -6.49 -13.75 1.05
CA LEU A 124 -6.42 -15.11 1.60
C LEU A 124 -5.01 -15.53 2.04
N ASP A 125 -3.97 -14.75 1.74
CA ASP A 125 -2.61 -15.07 2.18
C ASP A 125 -2.56 -15.25 3.70
N PRO A 126 -2.06 -16.39 4.21
CA PRO A 126 -2.11 -16.71 5.63
C PRO A 126 -1.34 -15.73 6.51
N LEU A 127 -0.21 -15.19 6.01
CA LEU A 127 0.60 -14.23 6.75
C LEU A 127 -0.11 -12.89 6.85
N LEU A 128 -0.64 -12.38 5.73
CA LEU A 128 -1.42 -11.14 5.72
C LEU A 128 -2.68 -11.27 6.56
N LEU A 129 -3.38 -12.42 6.50
CA LEU A 129 -4.56 -12.67 7.31
C LEU A 129 -4.23 -12.70 8.81
N TYR A 130 -3.16 -13.38 9.19
CA TYR A 130 -2.73 -13.46 10.59
C TYR A 130 -2.29 -12.10 11.12
N TYR A 131 -1.35 -11.43 10.44
CA TYR A 131 -0.79 -10.15 10.90
C TYR A 131 -1.77 -8.98 10.81
N SER A 132 -2.78 -9.02 9.94
CA SER A 132 -3.85 -8.01 9.94
C SER A 132 -4.86 -8.17 11.09
N ARG A 133 -4.76 -9.25 11.88
CA ARG A 133 -5.51 -9.48 13.13
C ARG A 133 -4.63 -9.31 14.36
N PHE A 134 -3.53 -8.58 14.23
CA PHE A 134 -2.51 -8.39 15.24
C PHE A 134 -2.18 -6.90 15.34
N MET A 135 -2.21 -6.31 16.53
CA MET A 135 -1.94 -4.88 16.73
C MET A 135 -0.45 -4.56 16.52
N ARG A 136 -0.01 -4.58 15.25
CA ARG A 136 1.37 -4.28 14.83
C ARG A 136 1.40 -3.47 13.52
N ASN A 137 2.51 -2.77 13.33
CA ASN A 137 2.74 -1.90 12.17
C ASN A 137 3.06 -2.66 10.86
N ASP A 138 3.30 -3.98 10.90
CA ASP A 138 3.82 -4.74 9.76
C ASP A 138 2.88 -4.71 8.54
N VAL A 139 1.59 -4.98 8.74
CA VAL A 139 0.59 -4.91 7.65
C VAL A 139 0.35 -3.47 7.20
N ILE A 140 0.40 -2.51 8.11
CA ILE A 140 0.19 -1.09 7.81
C ILE A 140 1.28 -0.59 6.86
N VAL A 141 2.55 -0.83 7.18
CA VAL A 141 3.67 -0.42 6.32
C VAL A 141 3.64 -1.15 4.99
N ALA A 142 3.33 -2.46 4.97
CA ALA A 142 3.19 -3.22 3.74
C ALA A 142 2.07 -2.69 2.84
N ALA A 143 0.90 -2.34 3.43
CA ALA A 143 -0.22 -1.76 2.70
C ALA A 143 0.14 -0.39 2.10
N PHE A 144 0.76 0.49 2.88
CA PHE A 144 1.18 1.80 2.38
C PHE A 144 2.26 1.70 1.30
N ALA A 145 3.24 0.79 1.47
CA ALA A 145 4.25 0.54 0.44
C ALA A 145 3.62 -0.02 -0.85
N PHE A 146 2.66 -0.94 -0.75
CA PHE A 146 1.92 -1.46 -1.90
C PHE A 146 1.17 -0.35 -2.64
N ILE A 147 0.44 0.52 -1.92
CA ILE A 147 -0.28 1.65 -2.50
C ILE A 147 0.70 2.66 -3.12
N PHE A 148 1.82 2.95 -2.46
CA PHE A 148 2.89 3.81 -2.98
C PHE A 148 3.38 3.33 -4.34
N VAL A 149 3.76 2.05 -4.46
CA VAL A 149 4.20 1.45 -5.73
C VAL A 149 3.09 1.54 -6.79
N GLY A 150 1.84 1.26 -6.43
CA GLY A 150 0.69 1.39 -7.33
C GLY A 150 0.54 2.80 -7.90
N TYR A 151 0.69 3.84 -7.08
CA TYR A 151 0.65 5.22 -7.56
C TYR A 151 1.86 5.61 -8.41
N CYS A 152 3.06 5.09 -8.10
CA CYS A 152 4.23 5.26 -8.97
C CYS A 152 3.97 4.67 -10.37
N LEU A 153 3.43 3.45 -10.45
CA LEU A 153 3.07 2.82 -11.72
C LEU A 153 1.97 3.60 -12.47
N ARG A 154 0.97 4.11 -11.75
CA ARG A 154 -0.07 4.98 -12.34
C ARG A 154 0.51 6.27 -12.91
N PHE A 155 1.48 6.87 -12.23
CA PHE A 155 2.19 8.03 -12.77
C PHE A 155 2.92 7.69 -14.07
N LEU A 156 3.67 6.57 -14.09
CA LEU A 156 4.39 6.13 -15.28
C LEU A 156 3.48 5.88 -16.48
N SER A 157 2.24 5.40 -16.26
CA SER A 157 1.26 5.14 -17.32
C SER A 157 0.54 6.39 -17.80
N THR A 158 0.24 7.35 -16.90
CA THR A 158 -0.67 8.46 -17.20
C THR A 158 0.01 9.82 -17.27
N HIS A 159 1.23 9.94 -16.74
CA HIS A 159 2.01 11.18 -16.59
C HIS A 159 1.27 12.31 -15.83
N LYS A 160 0.26 11.97 -14.99
CA LYS A 160 -0.48 12.95 -14.19
C LYS A 160 0.21 13.19 -12.85
N SER A 161 0.65 14.42 -12.60
CA SER A 161 1.38 14.81 -11.38
C SER A 161 0.65 14.48 -10.07
N GLN A 162 -0.69 14.46 -10.08
CA GLN A 162 -1.48 14.07 -8.91
C GLN A 162 -1.10 12.70 -8.33
N TYR A 163 -0.67 11.74 -9.17
CA TYR A 163 -0.25 10.43 -8.69
C TYR A 163 1.09 10.46 -7.95
N LEU A 164 1.97 11.41 -8.26
CA LEU A 164 3.19 11.64 -7.48
C LEU A 164 2.87 12.17 -6.07
N TYR A 165 1.90 13.09 -5.96
CA TYR A 165 1.46 13.59 -4.64
C TYR A 165 0.88 12.46 -3.79
N TYR A 166 0.03 11.59 -4.38
CA TYR A 166 -0.48 10.43 -3.67
C TYR A 166 0.64 9.43 -3.31
N ALA A 167 1.56 9.15 -4.22
CA ALA A 167 2.73 8.30 -3.94
C ALA A 167 3.55 8.86 -2.77
N SER A 168 3.88 10.16 -2.80
CA SER A 168 4.64 10.80 -1.72
C SER A 168 3.90 10.75 -0.38
N ALA A 169 2.57 10.94 -0.38
CA ALA A 169 1.76 10.85 0.83
C ALA A 169 1.78 9.43 1.42
N PHE A 170 1.60 8.39 0.61
CA PHE A 170 1.64 7.00 1.09
C PHE A 170 3.04 6.55 1.49
N LEU A 171 4.09 7.07 0.85
CA LEU A 171 5.47 6.85 1.29
C LEU A 171 5.71 7.50 2.67
N ALA A 172 5.27 8.73 2.87
CA ALA A 172 5.35 9.40 4.18
C ALA A 172 4.58 8.61 5.25
N LEU A 173 3.35 8.14 4.96
CA LEU A 173 2.57 7.29 5.86
C LEU A 173 3.30 5.98 6.18
N ALA A 174 3.98 5.37 5.21
CA ALA A 174 4.78 4.17 5.46
C ALA A 174 5.91 4.43 6.47
N PHE A 175 6.60 5.56 6.37
CA PHE A 175 7.62 5.96 7.34
C PHE A 175 7.05 6.28 8.73
N THR A 176 5.84 6.84 8.80
CA THR A 176 5.16 7.05 10.10
C THR A 176 4.67 5.74 10.72
N ALA A 177 4.53 4.68 9.95
CA ALA A 177 4.15 3.36 10.46
C ALA A 177 5.36 2.60 11.00
N LYS A 178 6.45 2.49 10.23
CA LYS A 178 7.62 1.72 10.64
C LYS A 178 8.89 2.13 9.88
N GLU A 179 10.03 2.12 10.55
CA GLU A 179 11.35 2.50 10.02
C GLU A 179 11.79 1.61 8.84
N ASN A 180 11.34 0.35 8.83
CA ASN A 180 11.64 -0.58 7.73
C ASN A 180 11.00 -0.18 6.38
N ALA A 181 10.18 0.89 6.34
CA ALA A 181 9.74 1.51 5.10
C ALA A 181 10.91 1.85 4.17
N LEU A 182 12.10 2.18 4.74
CA LEU A 182 13.33 2.40 3.97
C LEU A 182 13.72 1.18 3.14
N LEU A 183 13.51 -0.04 3.65
CA LEU A 183 13.83 -1.28 2.93
C LEU A 183 12.95 -1.43 1.67
N TYR A 184 11.67 -1.06 1.73
CA TYR A 184 10.80 -1.09 0.56
C TYR A 184 11.26 -0.12 -0.52
N VAL A 185 11.74 1.07 -0.12
CA VAL A 185 12.33 2.04 -1.06
C VAL A 185 13.61 1.48 -1.68
N LEU A 186 14.50 0.91 -0.88
CA LEU A 186 15.75 0.30 -1.37
C LEU A 186 15.47 -0.87 -2.32
N ILE A 187 14.50 -1.73 -1.99
CA ILE A 187 14.08 -2.84 -2.86
C ILE A 187 13.53 -2.30 -4.18
N LEU A 188 12.69 -1.25 -4.15
CA LEU A 188 12.16 -0.63 -5.36
C LEU A 188 13.29 -0.07 -6.24
N PHE A 189 14.27 0.64 -5.65
CA PHE A 189 15.44 1.12 -6.38
C PHE A 189 16.27 -0.02 -6.96
N ALA A 190 16.50 -1.09 -6.20
CA ALA A 190 17.22 -2.27 -6.68
C ALA A 190 16.48 -2.93 -7.86
N CYS A 191 15.16 -3.08 -7.77
CA CYS A 191 14.34 -3.61 -8.87
C CYS A 191 14.43 -2.73 -10.12
N ILE A 192 14.32 -1.40 -9.97
CA ILE A 192 14.48 -0.47 -11.07
C ILE A 192 15.88 -0.60 -11.69
N PHE A 193 16.93 -0.63 -10.89
CA PHE A 193 18.30 -0.79 -11.34
C PHE A 193 18.50 -2.08 -12.13
N LEU A 194 18.03 -3.22 -11.61
CA LEU A 194 18.11 -4.51 -12.29
C LEU A 194 17.35 -4.54 -13.62
N LEU A 195 16.18 -3.88 -13.69
CA LEU A 195 15.42 -3.75 -14.92
C LEU A 195 16.14 -2.89 -15.96
N PHE A 196 16.83 -1.82 -15.53
CA PHE A 196 17.67 -1.03 -16.40
C PHE A 196 18.87 -1.82 -16.90
N ASP A 197 19.57 -2.54 -16.02
CA ASP A 197 20.73 -3.35 -16.37
C ASP A 197 20.32 -4.48 -17.34
N HIS A 198 19.20 -5.15 -17.11
CA HIS A 198 18.67 -6.17 -18.01
C HIS A 198 18.35 -5.59 -19.41
N LYS A 199 17.76 -4.42 -19.50
CA LYS A 199 17.53 -3.75 -20.79
C LYS A 199 18.84 -3.37 -21.47
N LEU A 200 19.81 -2.89 -20.73
CA LEU A 200 21.16 -2.62 -21.24
C LEU A 200 21.83 -3.90 -21.75
N PHE A 201 21.64 -5.03 -21.06
CA PHE A 201 22.22 -6.33 -21.46
C PHE A 201 21.57 -6.88 -22.74
N ILE A 202 20.25 -6.79 -22.88
CA ILE A 202 19.52 -7.20 -24.11
C ILE A 202 19.90 -6.32 -25.30
N ILE A 203 20.14 -5.02 -25.08
CA ILE A 203 20.54 -4.07 -26.14
C ILE A 203 22.00 -4.35 -26.56
N ARG A 204 22.87 -4.77 -25.63
CA ARG A 204 24.27 -5.07 -25.89
C ARG A 204 24.47 -6.26 -26.86
N ASP A 205 23.53 -7.19 -26.91
CA ASP A 205 23.60 -8.36 -27.82
C ASP A 205 23.10 -8.06 -29.26
N LYS A 206 22.50 -6.89 -29.50
CA LYS A 206 21.98 -6.48 -30.81
C LYS A 206 22.69 -5.27 -31.40
N LYS A 207 23.94 -5.46 -31.93
CA LYS A 207 24.69 -4.53 -32.84
C LYS A 207 25.02 -3.09 -32.36
N PRO A 208 26.09 -2.46 -32.90
CA PRO A 208 26.67 -1.21 -32.42
C PRO A 208 25.85 0.05 -32.79
N GLY A 209 24.73 0.25 -32.12
CA GLY A 209 23.87 1.42 -32.21
C GLY A 209 23.37 1.90 -30.84
N TRP A 210 23.80 1.27 -29.78
CA TRP A 210 23.28 1.42 -28.43
C TRP A 210 23.59 2.75 -27.74
N THR A 211 24.67 3.43 -28.14
CA THR A 211 24.99 4.78 -27.66
C THR A 211 23.89 5.78 -27.98
N VAL A 212 23.22 5.63 -29.12
CA VAL A 212 22.09 6.49 -29.55
C VAL A 212 20.88 6.27 -28.64
N THR A 213 20.62 5.04 -28.24
CA THR A 213 19.42 4.69 -27.43
C THR A 213 19.55 5.18 -25.99
N ILE A 214 20.74 5.11 -25.37
CA ILE A 214 20.97 5.66 -24.02
C ILE A 214 20.81 7.19 -24.03
N THR A 215 21.40 7.86 -25.04
CA THR A 215 21.28 9.32 -25.19
C THR A 215 19.82 9.73 -25.41
N GLN A 216 19.04 8.99 -26.19
CA GLN A 216 17.62 9.25 -26.38
C GLN A 216 16.79 9.01 -25.10
N THR A 217 17.09 7.98 -24.33
CA THR A 217 16.39 7.72 -23.06
C THR A 217 16.70 8.78 -22.02
N ILE A 218 17.96 9.21 -21.92
CA ILE A 218 18.38 10.29 -21.03
C ILE A 218 17.79 11.65 -21.49
N SER A 219 17.73 11.93 -22.80
CA SER A 219 17.10 13.14 -23.32
C SER A 219 15.58 13.15 -23.06
N GLN A 220 14.90 12.04 -23.25
CA GLN A 220 13.47 11.92 -22.92
C GLN A 220 13.18 12.08 -21.41
N LEU A 221 14.03 11.55 -20.54
CA LEU A 221 13.96 11.79 -19.10
C LEU A 221 14.24 13.25 -18.76
N SER A 222 15.25 13.87 -19.38
CA SER A 222 15.58 15.28 -19.17
C SER A 222 14.48 16.21 -19.70
N GLU A 223 13.87 15.90 -20.85
CA GLU A 223 12.73 16.64 -21.40
C GLU A 223 11.49 16.50 -20.52
N SER A 224 11.22 15.29 -19.98
CA SER A 224 10.13 15.07 -19.04
C SER A 224 10.32 15.87 -17.76
N ILE A 225 11.54 15.91 -17.22
CA ILE A 225 11.91 16.71 -16.03
C ILE A 225 11.83 18.21 -16.35
N TRP A 226 12.26 18.63 -17.55
CA TRP A 226 12.24 20.03 -17.96
C TRP A 226 10.80 20.52 -18.22
N HIS A 227 9.94 19.71 -18.83
CA HIS A 227 8.51 20.00 -18.99
C HIS A 227 7.81 20.12 -17.63
N TRP A 228 8.16 19.27 -16.69
CA TRP A 228 7.64 19.33 -15.34
C TRP A 228 8.01 20.65 -14.61
N ARG A 229 9.24 21.13 -14.81
CA ARG A 229 9.76 22.38 -14.23
C ARG A 229 9.10 23.63 -14.78
N LYS A 230 8.47 23.58 -15.94
CA LYS A 230 7.73 24.70 -16.56
C LYS A 230 6.28 24.84 -16.07
N HIS A 231 5.75 23.84 -15.40
CA HIS A 231 4.37 23.80 -14.90
C HIS A 231 4.29 23.88 -13.37
N LEU A 232 5.42 24.13 -12.69
CA LEU A 232 5.53 24.59 -11.30
C LEU A 232 5.75 26.10 -11.29
#